data_ebc5c27ad9699e1aba3b280a82971995
#
_entry.id   ebc5c27ad9699e1aba3b280a82971995
#
_cell.length_a   1.000
_cell.length_b   1.000
_cell.length_c   1.000
_cell.angle_alpha   90.00
_cell.angle_beta   90.00
_cell.angle_gamma   90.00
#
_symmetry.space_group_name_H-M   'P 1'
#
loop_
_entity.id
_entity.type
_entity.pdbx_description
1 polymer ?
#
loop_
_entity_poly.entity_id
_entity_poly.type
_entity_poly.pdbx_seq_one_letter_code
_entity_poly.pdbx_strand_id
1 'polypeptide(L)'
;MFYYTFNTKIGWITALSSDLGILKISLPEKSSEKSYSQFKNEINLYEFDSRKFKEIIEKIQSYFDGYLTDFTDITIDFSQMSDFQKVTLNQCRRIKSGETRSYKWIAEKINHPKAWRATGNALSKNPVPIIIPCHRVICSNGKLGGYMGQMKKNNFKNKLLEIEFNELNNH
;
A
#
# COMPACT_ATOMS: atom_id res chain seq x y z
N MET A 1 15.47 0.66 -14.18
CA MET A 1 14.44 1.08 -13.18
C MET A 1 13.56 2.15 -13.81
N PHE A 2 12.25 2.16 -13.52
CA PHE A 2 11.27 2.99 -14.22
C PHE A 2 10.37 3.75 -13.24
N TYR A 3 9.85 4.90 -13.68
CA TYR A 3 8.83 5.63 -12.93
C TYR A 3 7.71 6.13 -13.84
N TYR A 4 6.56 6.34 -13.23
CA TYR A 4 5.44 7.03 -13.85
C TYR A 4 4.57 7.74 -12.81
N THR A 5 4.02 8.89 -13.18
CA THR A 5 3.08 9.65 -12.36
C THR A 5 1.75 9.72 -13.08
N PHE A 6 0.66 9.34 -12.40
CA PHE A 6 -0.69 9.26 -12.96
C PHE A 6 -1.73 9.82 -12.00
N ASN A 7 -2.86 10.21 -12.56
CA ASN A 7 -3.98 10.75 -11.80
C ASN A 7 -5.01 9.67 -11.46
N THR A 8 -5.64 9.83 -10.31
CA THR A 8 -6.76 9.03 -9.85
C THR A 8 -7.89 9.96 -9.37
N LYS A 9 -9.07 9.43 -9.12
CA LYS A 9 -10.22 10.19 -8.58
C LYS A 9 -9.89 10.97 -7.29
N ILE A 10 -8.89 10.52 -6.52
CA ILE A 10 -8.53 11.14 -5.23
C ILE A 10 -7.17 11.83 -5.22
N GLY A 11 -6.51 11.91 -6.35
CA GLY A 11 -5.23 12.63 -6.49
C GLY A 11 -4.17 11.91 -7.31
N TRP A 12 -3.01 12.51 -7.39
CA TRP A 12 -1.87 12.06 -8.17
C TRP A 12 -1.01 11.06 -7.41
N ILE A 13 -0.59 10.01 -8.10
CA ILE A 13 0.26 8.95 -7.57
C ILE A 13 1.49 8.82 -8.45
N THR A 14 2.66 8.68 -7.83
CA THR A 14 3.90 8.30 -8.51
C THR A 14 4.27 6.88 -8.09
N ALA A 15 4.57 6.05 -9.07
CA ALA A 15 5.03 4.68 -8.87
C ALA A 15 6.45 4.51 -9.41
N LEU A 16 7.25 3.72 -8.70
CA LEU A 16 8.61 3.30 -9.07
C LEU A 16 8.63 1.79 -9.25
N SER A 17 9.32 1.30 -10.28
CA SER A 17 9.53 -0.13 -10.52
C SER A 17 10.97 -0.46 -10.91
N SER A 18 11.36 -1.70 -10.65
CA SER A 18 12.51 -2.36 -11.26
C SER A 18 12.05 -3.35 -12.33
N ASP A 19 12.97 -4.12 -12.88
CA ASP A 19 12.66 -5.26 -13.75
C ASP A 19 12.04 -6.43 -12.98
N LEU A 20 12.13 -6.43 -11.63
CA LEU A 20 11.57 -7.47 -10.76
C LEU A 20 10.14 -7.15 -10.27
N GLY A 21 9.65 -5.92 -10.45
CA GLY A 21 8.31 -5.53 -10.03
C GLY A 21 8.22 -4.11 -9.46
N ILE A 22 7.09 -3.81 -8.84
CA ILE A 22 6.84 -2.51 -8.21
C ILE A 22 7.68 -2.36 -6.94
N LEU A 23 8.46 -1.27 -6.86
CA LEU A 23 9.32 -0.95 -5.73
C LEU A 23 8.64 -0.04 -4.71
N LYS A 24 8.02 1.04 -5.18
CA LYS A 24 7.41 2.06 -4.33
C LYS A 24 6.20 2.70 -5.00
N ILE A 25 5.27 3.15 -4.17
CA ILE A 25 4.12 3.96 -4.61
C ILE A 25 3.90 5.08 -3.59
N SER A 26 3.69 6.31 -4.07
CA SER A 26 3.28 7.42 -3.22
C SER A 26 1.83 7.25 -2.74
N LEU A 27 1.48 7.91 -1.66
CA LEU A 27 0.07 8.18 -1.39
C LEU A 27 -0.44 9.24 -2.39
N PRO A 28 -1.78 9.30 -2.62
CA PRO A 28 -2.36 10.32 -3.49
C PRO A 28 -2.07 11.74 -2.99
N GLU A 29 -1.66 12.60 -3.90
CA GLU A 29 -1.32 14.00 -3.64
C GLU A 29 -2.16 14.95 -4.52
N LYS A 30 -2.22 16.22 -4.11
CA LYS A 30 -3.04 17.23 -4.81
C LYS A 30 -2.51 17.60 -6.21
N SER A 31 -1.23 17.35 -6.48
CA SER A 31 -0.62 17.61 -7.79
C SER A 31 0.42 16.56 -8.15
N SER A 32 0.72 16.42 -9.43
CA SER A 32 1.76 15.53 -9.95
C SER A 32 3.13 15.87 -9.36
N GLU A 33 3.46 17.16 -9.24
CA GLU A 33 4.74 17.62 -8.69
C GLU A 33 4.90 17.21 -7.21
N LYS A 34 3.82 17.29 -6.41
CA LYS A 34 3.85 16.85 -5.00
C LYS A 34 4.03 15.35 -4.90
N SER A 35 3.35 14.59 -5.73
CA SER A 35 3.48 13.13 -5.77
C SER A 35 4.90 12.73 -6.18
N TYR A 36 5.42 13.31 -7.27
CA TYR A 36 6.77 13.11 -7.75
C TYR A 36 7.83 13.49 -6.71
N SER A 37 7.65 14.61 -6.01
CA SER A 37 8.61 15.12 -5.04
C SER A 37 8.84 14.21 -3.83
N GLN A 38 7.95 13.26 -3.56
CA GLN A 38 8.16 12.25 -2.52
C GLN A 38 9.38 11.36 -2.80
N PHE A 39 9.77 11.24 -4.07
CA PHE A 39 10.90 10.41 -4.53
C PHE A 39 12.07 11.24 -5.09
N LYS A 40 12.09 12.56 -4.87
CA LYS A 40 13.07 13.49 -5.47
C LYS A 40 14.52 13.08 -5.29
N ASN A 41 14.87 12.37 -4.21
CA ASN A 41 16.25 11.98 -3.92
C ASN A 41 16.73 10.75 -4.72
N GLU A 42 15.80 10.01 -5.31
CA GLU A 42 16.10 8.76 -6.01
C GLU A 42 15.56 8.72 -7.44
N ILE A 43 14.56 9.54 -7.78
CA ILE A 43 13.83 9.44 -9.05
C ILE A 43 14.71 9.74 -10.28
N ASN A 44 15.81 10.50 -10.11
CA ASN A 44 16.78 10.74 -11.16
C ASN A 44 17.51 9.47 -11.64
N LEU A 45 17.42 8.38 -10.89
CA LEU A 45 17.95 7.07 -11.25
C LEU A 45 16.96 6.23 -12.08
N TYR A 46 15.77 6.77 -12.35
CA TYR A 46 14.66 6.07 -12.98
C TYR A 46 14.31 6.70 -14.34
N GLU A 47 14.03 5.87 -15.32
CA GLU A 47 13.55 6.28 -16.64
C GLU A 47 12.02 6.41 -16.63
N PHE A 48 11.50 7.40 -17.35
CA PHE A 48 10.09 7.58 -17.57
C PHE A 48 9.57 6.53 -18.56
N ASP A 49 8.67 5.62 -18.11
CA ASP A 49 7.99 4.68 -19.01
C ASP A 49 6.60 4.31 -18.48
N SER A 50 5.56 4.87 -19.08
CA SER A 50 4.16 4.60 -18.70
C SER A 50 3.72 3.17 -18.97
N ARG A 51 4.31 2.48 -19.95
CA ARG A 51 3.90 1.13 -20.38
C ARG A 51 4.14 0.09 -19.29
N LYS A 52 5.18 0.29 -18.48
CA LYS A 52 5.54 -0.58 -17.34
C LYS A 52 4.50 -0.54 -16.20
N PHE A 53 3.61 0.45 -16.20
CA PHE A 53 2.66 0.70 -15.13
C PHE A 53 1.19 0.52 -15.54
N LYS A 54 0.90 0.11 -16.80
CA LYS A 54 -0.46 0.04 -17.32
C LYS A 54 -1.41 -0.73 -16.40
N GLU A 55 -1.05 -1.95 -16.05
CA GLU A 55 -1.88 -2.82 -15.21
C GLU A 55 -2.14 -2.21 -13.82
N ILE A 56 -1.10 -1.68 -13.16
CA ILE A 56 -1.24 -1.10 -11.83
C ILE A 56 -2.05 0.20 -11.86
N ILE A 57 -1.94 1.00 -12.92
CA ILE A 57 -2.75 2.21 -13.10
C ILE A 57 -4.22 1.84 -13.19
N GLU A 58 -4.58 0.91 -14.08
CA GLU A 58 -5.96 0.45 -14.26
C GLU A 58 -6.55 -0.08 -12.95
N LYS A 59 -5.80 -0.90 -12.21
CA LYS A 59 -6.22 -1.45 -10.92
C LYS A 59 -6.38 -0.38 -9.84
N ILE A 60 -5.45 0.56 -9.70
CA ILE A 60 -5.54 1.61 -8.69
C ILE A 60 -6.68 2.58 -9.02
N GLN A 61 -6.88 2.92 -10.29
CA GLN A 61 -8.00 3.76 -10.71
C GLN A 61 -9.33 3.07 -10.43
N SER A 62 -9.49 1.80 -10.82
CA SER A 62 -10.66 0.97 -10.53
C SER A 62 -10.96 0.90 -9.03
N TYR A 63 -9.95 0.68 -8.19
CA TYR A 63 -10.09 0.68 -6.73
C TYR A 63 -10.65 2.01 -6.20
N PHE A 64 -10.14 3.16 -6.67
CA PHE A 64 -10.63 4.46 -6.23
C PHE A 64 -11.97 4.87 -6.86
N ASP A 65 -12.37 4.22 -7.93
CA ASP A 65 -13.71 4.36 -8.52
C ASP A 65 -14.78 3.55 -7.77
N GLY A 66 -14.35 2.72 -6.80
CA GLY A 66 -15.22 1.93 -5.94
C GLY A 66 -15.54 0.55 -6.51
N TYR A 67 -14.62 -0.04 -7.27
CA TYR A 67 -14.74 -1.42 -7.74
C TYR A 67 -13.88 -2.37 -6.92
N LEU A 68 -14.42 -3.55 -6.63
CA LEU A 68 -13.68 -4.61 -5.95
C LEU A 68 -12.44 -4.99 -6.77
N THR A 69 -11.27 -4.63 -6.28
CA THR A 69 -10.01 -4.80 -6.99
C THR A 69 -9.05 -5.69 -6.24
N ASP A 70 -8.59 -6.75 -6.90
CA ASP A 70 -7.54 -7.62 -6.38
C ASP A 70 -6.16 -7.17 -6.92
N PHE A 71 -5.20 -7.05 -6.00
CA PHE A 71 -3.81 -6.69 -6.29
C PHE A 71 -2.85 -7.87 -6.08
N THR A 72 -3.34 -9.10 -5.85
CA THR A 72 -2.48 -10.25 -5.51
C THR A 72 -1.61 -10.72 -6.67
N ASP A 73 -1.94 -10.40 -7.90
CA ASP A 73 -1.18 -10.66 -9.11
C ASP A 73 -0.08 -9.61 -9.42
N ILE A 74 -0.16 -8.41 -8.82
CA ILE A 74 0.88 -7.40 -9.02
C ILE A 74 2.20 -7.87 -8.42
N THR A 75 3.23 -7.99 -9.24
CA THR A 75 4.57 -8.35 -8.76
C THR A 75 5.21 -7.19 -8.02
N ILE A 76 5.73 -7.46 -6.81
CA ILE A 76 6.40 -6.48 -5.96
C ILE A 76 7.86 -6.86 -5.81
N ASP A 77 8.74 -5.89 -6.00
CA ASP A 77 10.16 -6.06 -5.73
C ASP A 77 10.46 -5.87 -4.24
N PHE A 78 10.74 -6.97 -3.56
CA PHE A 78 11.10 -7.02 -2.15
C PHE A 78 12.62 -7.01 -1.90
N SER A 79 13.45 -6.83 -2.93
CA SER A 79 14.92 -6.99 -2.82
C SER A 79 15.56 -6.14 -1.73
N GLN A 80 15.03 -4.94 -1.48
CA GLN A 80 15.56 -4.00 -0.49
C GLN A 80 15.01 -4.20 0.93
N MET A 81 14.23 -5.26 1.19
CA MET A 81 13.56 -5.47 2.46
C MET A 81 14.21 -6.60 3.26
N SER A 82 14.20 -6.48 4.59
CA SER A 82 14.57 -7.57 5.48
C SER A 82 13.56 -8.73 5.39
N ASP A 83 13.99 -9.93 5.73
CA ASP A 83 13.12 -11.12 5.69
C ASP A 83 11.87 -10.96 6.57
N PHE A 84 12.02 -10.34 7.75
CA PHE A 84 10.89 -10.04 8.64
C PHE A 84 9.89 -9.09 7.97
N GLN A 85 10.36 -8.05 7.25
CA GLN A 85 9.47 -7.15 6.50
C GLN A 85 8.77 -7.91 5.37
N LYS A 86 9.49 -8.72 4.59
CA LYS A 86 8.92 -9.53 3.50
C LYS A 86 7.78 -10.42 3.99
N VAL A 87 8.01 -11.21 5.04
CA VAL A 87 6.97 -12.12 5.54
C VAL A 87 5.79 -11.37 6.14
N THR A 88 6.03 -10.24 6.82
CA THR A 88 4.99 -9.37 7.38
C THR A 88 4.10 -8.76 6.29
N LEU A 89 4.71 -8.16 5.27
CA LEU A 89 4.00 -7.52 4.17
C LEU A 89 3.26 -8.54 3.30
N ASN A 90 3.85 -9.71 3.04
CA ASN A 90 3.18 -10.80 2.33
C ASN A 90 1.97 -11.33 3.12
N GLN A 91 2.06 -11.44 4.44
CA GLN A 91 0.91 -11.84 5.26
C GLN A 91 -0.18 -10.74 5.26
N CYS A 92 0.21 -9.47 5.32
CA CYS A 92 -0.72 -8.35 5.20
C CYS A 92 -1.49 -8.37 3.87
N ARG A 93 -0.81 -8.67 2.77
CA ARG A 93 -1.38 -8.73 1.42
C ARG A 93 -2.51 -9.74 1.27
N ARG A 94 -2.58 -10.76 2.14
CA ARG A 94 -3.63 -11.79 2.14
C ARG A 94 -4.94 -11.35 2.79
N ILE A 95 -4.98 -10.18 3.44
CA ILE A 95 -6.21 -9.66 4.04
C ILE A 95 -7.09 -9.14 2.89
N LYS A 96 -8.29 -9.71 2.76
CA LYS A 96 -9.24 -9.35 1.69
C LYS A 96 -9.83 -7.97 1.90
N SER A 97 -10.34 -7.37 0.82
CA SER A 97 -11.11 -6.11 0.88
C SER A 97 -12.29 -6.27 1.84
N GLY A 98 -12.56 -5.23 2.62
CA GLY A 98 -13.60 -5.22 3.66
C GLY A 98 -13.27 -6.00 4.93
N GLU A 99 -12.16 -6.73 4.98
CA GLU A 99 -11.71 -7.41 6.18
C GLU A 99 -10.65 -6.60 6.92
N THR A 100 -10.68 -6.64 8.25
CA THR A 100 -9.60 -6.12 9.08
C THR A 100 -8.99 -7.20 9.95
N ARG A 101 -7.70 -7.06 10.25
CA ARG A 101 -6.97 -7.95 11.16
C ARG A 101 -6.11 -7.13 12.11
N SER A 102 -5.80 -7.71 13.28
CA SER A 102 -4.92 -7.02 14.23
C SER A 102 -3.44 -7.22 13.90
N TYR A 103 -2.59 -6.29 14.38
CA TYR A 103 -1.13 -6.48 14.35
C TYR A 103 -0.72 -7.80 15.01
N LYS A 104 -1.40 -8.18 16.10
CA LYS A 104 -1.18 -9.45 16.81
C LYS A 104 -1.48 -10.64 15.91
N TRP A 105 -2.58 -10.62 15.18
CA TRP A 105 -2.96 -11.68 14.24
C TRP A 105 -1.89 -11.89 13.16
N ILE A 106 -1.35 -10.82 12.57
CA ILE A 106 -0.25 -10.95 11.59
C ILE A 106 0.97 -11.56 12.26
N ALA A 107 1.37 -11.09 13.46
CA ALA A 107 2.50 -11.60 14.19
C ALA A 107 2.39 -13.11 14.48
N GLU A 108 1.19 -13.57 14.85
CA GLU A 108 0.88 -14.99 15.05
C GLU A 108 1.01 -15.79 13.75
N LYS A 109 0.47 -15.27 12.64
CA LYS A 109 0.49 -15.93 11.33
C LYS A 109 1.89 -16.06 10.72
N ILE A 110 2.81 -15.18 11.07
CA ILE A 110 4.21 -15.27 10.63
C ILE A 110 5.12 -15.99 11.67
N ASN A 111 4.52 -16.72 12.62
CA ASN A 111 5.22 -17.47 13.70
C ASN A 111 6.06 -16.61 14.65
N HIS A 112 5.70 -15.34 14.83
CA HIS A 112 6.34 -14.40 15.78
C HIS A 112 5.31 -13.75 16.71
N PRO A 113 4.56 -14.52 17.55
CA PRO A 113 3.38 -14.01 18.28
C PRO A 113 3.67 -12.87 19.25
N LYS A 114 4.90 -12.74 19.73
CA LYS A 114 5.34 -11.64 20.60
C LYS A 114 5.82 -10.39 19.85
N ALA A 115 5.95 -10.47 18.51
CA ALA A 115 6.55 -9.41 17.69
C ALA A 115 5.51 -8.39 17.13
N TRP A 116 4.34 -8.22 17.73
CA TRP A 116 3.30 -7.33 17.21
C TRP A 116 3.72 -5.87 17.07
N ARG A 117 4.64 -5.36 17.93
CA ARG A 117 5.23 -4.02 17.77
C ARG A 117 6.16 -3.94 16.57
N ALA A 118 6.99 -4.96 16.37
CA ALA A 118 7.88 -5.07 15.21
C ALA A 118 7.05 -5.22 13.91
N THR A 119 5.95 -5.96 13.94
CA THR A 119 4.96 -6.05 12.86
C THR A 119 4.40 -4.67 12.51
N GLY A 120 3.98 -3.88 13.51
CA GLY A 120 3.54 -2.50 13.30
C GLY A 120 4.61 -1.63 12.66
N ASN A 121 5.87 -1.76 13.10
CA ASN A 121 6.99 -1.04 12.52
C ASN A 121 7.27 -1.47 11.07
N ALA A 122 7.20 -2.76 10.75
CA ALA A 122 7.35 -3.26 9.39
C ALA A 122 6.25 -2.71 8.46
N LEU A 123 4.99 -2.75 8.91
CA LEU A 123 3.85 -2.21 8.16
C LEU A 123 3.90 -0.68 7.99
N SER A 124 4.46 0.05 8.96
CA SER A 124 4.63 1.51 8.85
C SER A 124 5.62 1.92 7.76
N LYS A 125 6.50 1.01 7.37
CA LYS A 125 7.51 1.16 6.31
C LYS A 125 7.07 0.50 4.98
N ASN A 126 5.78 0.17 4.83
CA ASN A 126 5.25 -0.39 3.59
C ASN A 126 5.53 0.55 2.41
N PRO A 127 6.34 0.17 1.40
CA PRO A 127 6.67 1.06 0.29
C PRO A 127 5.61 1.08 -0.81
N VAL A 128 4.66 0.14 -0.79
CA VAL A 128 3.62 -0.01 -1.81
C VAL A 128 2.21 -0.01 -1.19
N PRO A 129 1.82 1.10 -0.52
CA PRO A 129 0.49 1.21 0.09
C PRO A 129 -0.61 1.00 -0.95
N ILE A 130 -1.81 0.61 -0.49
CA ILE A 130 -2.95 0.22 -1.32
C ILE A 130 -2.78 -1.19 -1.86
N ILE A 131 -1.71 -1.48 -2.61
CA ILE A 131 -1.40 -2.83 -3.12
C ILE A 131 -1.13 -3.79 -1.97
N ILE A 132 -0.28 -3.39 -1.00
CA ILE A 132 -0.19 -4.07 0.29
C ILE A 132 -1.09 -3.32 1.26
N PRO A 133 -2.22 -3.90 1.66
CA PRO A 133 -3.29 -3.18 2.33
C PRO A 133 -3.04 -3.01 3.83
N CYS A 134 -1.95 -2.31 4.19
CA CYS A 134 -1.62 -2.06 5.60
C CYS A 134 -2.69 -1.21 6.34
N HIS A 135 -3.60 -0.55 5.59
CA HIS A 135 -4.77 0.10 6.15
C HIS A 135 -5.79 -0.90 6.75
N ARG A 136 -5.81 -2.17 6.31
CA ARG A 136 -6.65 -3.25 6.86
C ARG A 136 -6.11 -3.80 8.19
N VAL A 137 -4.96 -3.31 8.68
CA VAL A 137 -4.38 -3.76 9.95
C VAL A 137 -4.65 -2.73 11.04
N ILE A 138 -5.38 -3.14 12.10
CA ILE A 138 -5.86 -2.30 13.20
C ILE A 138 -5.35 -2.80 14.55
N CYS A 139 -5.56 -2.04 15.61
CA CYS A 139 -5.26 -2.48 16.98
C CYS A 139 -6.24 -3.56 17.45
N SER A 140 -5.82 -4.43 18.36
CA SER A 140 -6.66 -5.51 18.91
C SER A 140 -7.88 -4.98 19.68
N ASN A 141 -7.88 -3.72 20.11
CA ASN A 141 -9.00 -3.05 20.76
C ASN A 141 -9.94 -2.31 19.77
N GLY A 142 -9.81 -2.57 18.46
CA GLY A 142 -10.62 -1.96 17.41
C GLY A 142 -10.19 -0.54 16.99
N LYS A 143 -9.23 0.10 17.67
CA LYS A 143 -8.71 1.42 17.24
C LYS A 143 -7.90 1.28 15.95
N LEU A 144 -7.98 2.26 15.05
CA LEU A 144 -7.30 2.23 13.75
C LEU A 144 -5.77 2.09 13.87
N GLY A 145 -5.17 2.63 14.94
CA GLY A 145 -3.71 2.72 15.01
C GLY A 145 -3.14 3.74 14.03
N GLY A 146 -1.81 3.79 13.87
CA GLY A 146 -1.16 4.68 12.90
C GLY A 146 -1.27 4.20 11.46
N TYR A 147 -0.99 5.10 10.51
CA TYR A 147 -0.88 4.77 9.09
C TYR A 147 0.41 5.37 8.50
N MET A 148 1.18 4.57 7.77
CA MET A 148 2.46 4.98 7.16
C MET A 148 3.39 5.70 8.15
N GLY A 149 3.47 5.19 9.39
CA GLY A 149 4.29 5.76 10.46
C GLY A 149 3.81 7.09 11.05
N GLN A 150 2.63 7.57 10.67
CA GLN A 150 2.08 8.87 11.09
C GLN A 150 0.66 8.75 11.63
N MET A 151 0.41 9.31 12.81
CA MET A 151 -0.95 9.39 13.39
C MET A 151 -1.86 10.33 12.58
N LYS A 152 -1.30 11.40 12.00
CA LYS A 152 -2.06 12.37 11.19
C LYS A 152 -2.65 11.78 9.91
N LYS A 153 -2.17 10.63 9.43
CA LYS A 153 -2.69 9.93 8.23
C LYS A 153 -3.85 8.98 8.53
N ASN A 154 -4.35 8.92 9.75
CA ASN A 154 -5.48 8.05 10.12
C ASN A 154 -6.76 8.38 9.33
N ASN A 155 -6.99 9.66 8.97
CA ASN A 155 -8.12 10.03 8.12
C ASN A 155 -8.07 9.35 6.75
N PHE A 156 -6.86 9.20 6.17
CA PHE A 156 -6.71 8.53 4.90
C PHE A 156 -6.90 7.01 5.03
N LYS A 157 -6.39 6.42 6.11
CA LYS A 157 -6.65 5.01 6.45
C LYS A 157 -8.15 4.73 6.57
N ASN A 158 -8.86 5.59 7.29
CA ASN A 158 -10.32 5.47 7.44
C ASN A 158 -11.02 5.56 6.08
N LYS A 159 -10.63 6.52 5.24
CA LYS A 159 -11.19 6.68 3.89
C LYS A 159 -11.01 5.43 3.02
N LEU A 160 -9.85 4.76 3.10
CA LEU A 160 -9.63 3.50 2.36
C LEU A 160 -10.55 2.39 2.85
N LEU A 161 -10.73 2.26 4.18
CA LEU A 161 -11.65 1.29 4.76
C LEU A 161 -13.11 1.59 4.39
N GLU A 162 -13.50 2.86 4.33
CA GLU A 162 -14.85 3.29 3.89
C GLU A 162 -15.10 2.95 2.42
N ILE A 163 -14.13 3.16 1.53
CA ILE A 163 -14.23 2.77 0.11
C ILE A 163 -14.52 1.27 0.05
N GLU A 164 -13.74 0.44 0.73
CA GLU A 164 -13.88 -1.01 0.70
C GLU A 164 -15.19 -1.51 1.33
N PHE A 165 -15.66 -0.86 2.39
CA PHE A 165 -16.95 -1.19 3.01
C PHE A 165 -18.13 -0.86 2.09
N ASN A 166 -18.08 0.27 1.39
CA ASN A 166 -19.13 0.66 0.46
C ASN A 166 -19.19 -0.25 -0.76
N GLU A 167 -18.04 -0.73 -1.26
CA GLU A 167 -17.97 -1.72 -2.34
C GLU A 167 -18.77 -2.99 -2.00
N LEU A 168 -18.61 -3.52 -0.79
CA LEU A 168 -19.27 -4.75 -0.35
C LEU A 168 -20.80 -4.61 -0.17
N ASN A 169 -21.30 -3.39 0.08
CA ASN A 169 -22.71 -3.12 0.28
C ASN A 169 -23.46 -2.76 -1.02
N ASN A 170 -22.73 -2.52 -2.12
CA ASN A 170 -23.32 -2.17 -3.42
C ASN A 170 -23.43 -3.38 -4.37
N HIS A 171 -23.10 -4.57 -3.89
CA HIS A 171 -23.22 -5.85 -4.58
C HIS A 171 -24.02 -6.85 -3.74
#